data_52615d248cb15056aa271315137d5d7c
#
_entry.id   52615d248cb15056aa271315137d5d7c
#
_cell.length_a   1.000
_cell.length_b   1.000
_cell.length_c   1.000
_cell.angle_alpha   90.00
_cell.angle_beta   90.00
_cell.angle_gamma   90.00
#
_symmetry.space_group_name_H-M   'P 1'
#
loop_
_entity.id
_entity.type
_entity.pdbx_description
1 polymer ?
#
loop_
_entity_poly.entity_id
_entity_poly.type
_entity_poly.pdbx_seq_one_letter_code
_entity_poly.pdbx_strand_id
1 'polypeptide(L)'
;MATTIASGLRSPSTPRSTAPSPRPSAPSPRPTFDAELLKAYMKELLQSTLKSATWPEPRERDKVKAWIKEIGERVKKRMLEIQPQAFKFIVLTQINENAGQGGRADLVCHWEDSDAVAQEVYANDSIICICVAFAVRTI
;
A
#
# COMPACT_ATOMS: atom_id res chain seq x y z
N MET A 1 -34.26 38.52 -35.12
CA MET A 1 -33.73 38.42 -34.64
C MET A 1 -33.32 38.29 -33.90
N ALA A 2 -32.93 38.36 -33.76
CA ALA A 2 -32.34 38.13 -32.86
C ALA A 2 -31.66 38.00 -32.32
N THR A 3 -31.35 37.89 -32.17
CA THR A 3 -30.71 37.66 -31.51
C THR A 3 -30.13 37.53 -30.93
N THR A 4 -29.85 37.33 -30.95
CA THR A 4 -29.20 37.05 -30.32
C THR A 4 -28.75 36.91 -29.76
N ILE A 5 -28.91 36.80 -29.85
CA ILE A 5 -28.37 36.53 -29.23
C ILE A 5 -27.77 36.30 -28.68
N ALA A 6 -27.77 36.20 -28.88
CA ALA A 6 -27.12 35.81 -28.23
C ALA A 6 -26.35 35.61 -27.82
N SER A 7 -26.44 35.59 -27.81
CA SER A 7 -25.61 35.26 -27.31
C SER A 7 -24.96 35.06 -26.60
N GLY A 8 -25.37 34.98 -26.66
CA GLY A 8 -24.63 34.50 -25.79
C GLY A 8 -24.29 34.15 -25.25
N LEU A 9 -24.65 33.97 -24.94
CA LEU A 9 -24.19 33.46 -24.26
C LEU A 9 -23.56 33.10 -23.86
N ARG A 10 -23.62 32.92 -23.74
CA ARG A 10 -22.94 32.37 -23.17
C ARG A 10 -22.43 32.02 -22.68
N SER A 11 -22.77 32.07 -22.90
CA SER A 11 -22.04 31.59 -22.31
C SER A 11 -21.60 31.43 -21.90
N PRO A 12 -22.26 31.64 -22.05
CA PRO A 12 -21.67 31.28 -21.38
C PRO A 12 -21.15 30.97 -21.04
N SER A 13 -21.53 30.72 -21.15
CA SER A 13 -20.83 30.27 -20.71
C SER A 13 -20.22 29.96 -20.43
N THR A 14 -20.44 29.77 -20.45
CA THR A 14 -19.64 29.26 -20.06
C THR A 14 -19.04 29.09 -19.58
N PRO A 15 -19.25 29.28 -19.68
CA PRO A 15 -18.47 28.91 -19.07
C PRO A 15 -17.90 28.81 -18.54
N ARG A 16 -18.06 28.56 -18.26
CA ARG A 16 -17.31 28.35 -17.62
C ARG A 16 -16.64 27.92 -17.30
N SER A 17 -16.74 27.80 -17.53
CA SER A 17 -15.87 27.37 -17.14
C SER A 17 -15.18 27.19 -16.86
N THR A 18 -15.36 27.09 -16.97
CA THR A 18 -14.53 26.76 -16.71
C THR A 18 -13.68 26.72 -16.37
N ALA A 19 -13.66 26.70 -16.42
CA ALA A 19 -12.74 26.55 -16.02
C ALA A 19 -12.17 26.42 -15.47
N PRO A 20 -11.91 26.30 -15.28
CA PRO A 20 -11.18 25.92 -14.55
C PRO A 20 -10.50 25.89 -14.06
N SER A 21 -10.54 25.87 -13.97
CA SER A 21 -9.83 25.74 -13.36
C SER A 21 -9.09 25.75 -13.00
N PRO A 22 -8.82 25.86 -12.82
CA PRO A 22 -7.88 25.72 -12.22
C PRO A 22 -7.47 25.53 -11.66
N ARG A 23 -7.25 25.35 -11.66
CA ARG A 23 -6.79 25.10 -10.93
C ARG A 23 -6.10 25.56 -10.56
N PRO A 24 -6.32 25.80 -10.38
CA PRO A 24 -5.48 26.44 -9.58
C PRO A 24 -4.29 25.94 -9.37
N SER A 25 -3.59 26.71 -9.38
CA SER A 25 -2.42 26.38 -8.89
C SER A 25 -2.62 25.55 -7.76
N ALA A 26 -2.47 24.41 -8.02
CA ALA A 26 -2.43 23.51 -7.00
C ALA A 26 -1.39 23.95 -6.03
N PRO A 27 -1.66 23.89 -4.79
CA PRO A 27 -0.65 23.96 -3.78
C PRO A 27 0.37 22.88 -4.03
N SER A 28 1.48 22.94 -3.40
CA SER A 28 2.47 21.92 -3.51
C SER A 28 1.79 20.59 -3.30
N PRO A 29 2.07 19.60 -4.13
CA PRO A 29 1.42 18.31 -3.98
C PRO A 29 1.71 17.75 -2.60
N ARG A 30 0.72 17.19 -1.99
CA ARG A 30 0.91 16.49 -0.74
C ARG A 30 1.77 15.26 -0.98
N PRO A 31 2.60 14.90 -0.02
CA PRO A 31 3.35 13.66 -0.14
C PRO A 31 2.42 12.48 -0.34
N THR A 32 2.81 11.58 -1.23
CA THR A 32 2.09 10.34 -1.45
C THR A 32 3.04 9.18 -1.20
N PHE A 33 2.47 8.03 -0.88
CA PHE A 33 3.29 6.84 -0.63
C PHE A 33 3.22 5.90 -1.84
N ASP A 34 4.38 5.49 -2.34
CA ASP A 34 4.47 4.61 -3.50
C ASP A 34 4.32 3.16 -3.06
N ALA A 35 3.08 2.69 -3.01
CA ALA A 35 2.77 1.34 -2.57
C ALA A 35 3.28 0.28 -3.54
N GLU A 36 3.32 0.60 -4.84
CA GLU A 36 3.80 -0.38 -5.82
C GLU A 36 5.30 -0.65 -5.68
N LEU A 37 6.05 0.39 -5.39
CA LEU A 37 7.48 0.22 -5.12
C LEU A 37 7.69 -0.64 -3.88
N LEU A 38 6.89 -0.43 -2.85
CA LEU A 38 6.99 -1.23 -1.65
C LEU A 38 6.60 -2.69 -1.92
N LYS A 39 5.55 -2.93 -2.70
CA LYS A 39 5.14 -4.30 -3.03
C LYS A 39 6.24 -5.07 -3.74
N ALA A 40 6.94 -4.43 -4.66
CA ALA A 40 8.05 -5.09 -5.35
C ALA A 40 9.14 -5.49 -4.36
N TYR A 41 9.46 -4.61 -3.43
CA TYR A 41 10.45 -4.91 -2.40
C TYR A 41 9.98 -6.05 -1.49
N MET A 42 8.72 -6.00 -1.06
CA MET A 42 8.16 -7.04 -0.19
C MET A 42 8.21 -8.40 -0.86
N LYS A 43 7.88 -8.46 -2.13
CA LYS A 43 7.89 -9.72 -2.87
C LYS A 43 9.29 -10.34 -2.86
N GLU A 44 10.30 -9.54 -3.18
CA GLU A 44 11.67 -10.04 -3.16
C GLU A 44 12.15 -10.41 -1.76
N LEU A 45 11.76 -9.61 -0.79
CA LEU A 45 12.15 -9.86 0.59
C LEU A 45 11.59 -11.19 1.09
N LEU A 46 10.31 -11.44 0.85
CA LEU A 46 9.69 -12.69 1.29
C LEU A 46 10.34 -13.88 0.58
N GLN A 47 10.59 -13.76 -0.72
CA GLN A 47 11.22 -14.83 -1.47
C GLN A 47 12.62 -15.12 -0.94
N SER A 48 13.42 -14.10 -0.72
CA SER A 48 14.80 -14.31 -0.28
C SER A 48 14.89 -14.77 1.17
N THR A 49 14.00 -14.29 2.02
CA THR A 49 14.04 -14.64 3.45
C THR A 49 13.51 -16.05 3.69
N LEU A 50 12.49 -16.46 2.93
CA LEU A 50 11.77 -17.69 3.22
C LEU A 50 11.97 -18.77 2.16
N LYS A 51 12.91 -18.57 1.24
CA LYS A 51 13.08 -19.48 0.10
C LYS A 51 13.27 -20.92 0.50
N SER A 52 14.07 -21.16 1.51
CA SER A 52 14.36 -22.53 1.97
C SER A 52 13.78 -22.78 3.36
N ALA A 53 12.88 -21.91 3.82
CA ALA A 53 12.31 -22.06 5.15
C ALA A 53 11.31 -23.20 5.17
N THR A 54 11.32 -23.96 6.24
CA THR A 54 10.35 -25.00 6.50
C THR A 54 9.68 -24.71 7.84
N TRP A 55 8.47 -25.23 8.00
CA TRP A 55 7.75 -25.04 9.26
C TRP A 55 8.51 -25.71 10.38
N PRO A 56 8.93 -24.98 11.41
CA PRO A 56 9.78 -25.55 12.45
C PRO A 56 9.02 -26.50 13.36
N GLU A 57 9.77 -27.39 13.98
CA GLU A 57 9.22 -28.24 15.02
C GLU A 57 8.78 -27.42 16.22
N PRO A 58 7.88 -27.97 17.06
CA PRO A 58 7.33 -27.17 18.17
C PRO A 58 8.37 -26.51 19.05
N ARG A 59 9.50 -27.14 19.29
CA ARG A 59 10.55 -26.56 20.14
C ARG A 59 11.37 -25.50 19.44
N GLU A 60 11.17 -25.33 18.12
CA GLU A 60 11.93 -24.34 17.35
C GLU A 60 11.03 -23.21 16.83
N ARG A 61 9.86 -23.06 17.42
CA ARG A 61 8.90 -22.05 16.95
C ARG A 61 9.41 -20.63 17.10
N ASP A 62 10.48 -20.42 17.88
CA ASP A 62 11.11 -19.10 17.96
C ASP A 62 11.66 -18.64 16.62
N LYS A 63 11.96 -19.57 15.70
CA LYS A 63 12.36 -19.21 14.34
C LYS A 63 11.26 -18.42 13.62
N VAL A 64 10.00 -18.81 13.83
CA VAL A 64 8.89 -18.12 13.20
C VAL A 64 8.83 -16.68 13.71
N LYS A 65 8.99 -16.49 15.00
CA LYS A 65 9.00 -15.14 15.58
C LYS A 65 10.15 -14.30 15.01
N ALA A 66 11.31 -14.93 14.83
CA ALA A 66 12.46 -14.23 14.27
C ALA A 66 12.21 -13.80 12.83
N TRP A 67 11.62 -14.67 12.02
CA TRP A 67 11.27 -14.32 10.64
C TRP A 67 10.27 -13.18 10.60
N ILE A 68 9.22 -13.25 11.43
CA ILE A 68 8.21 -12.20 11.48
C ILE A 68 8.84 -10.88 11.85
N LYS A 69 9.70 -10.88 12.85
CA LYS A 69 10.38 -9.67 13.30
C LYS A 69 11.29 -9.11 12.21
N GLU A 70 12.06 -9.95 11.57
CA GLU A 70 12.99 -9.52 10.54
C GLU A 70 12.22 -8.92 9.36
N ILE A 71 11.19 -9.62 8.89
CA ILE A 71 10.40 -9.14 7.77
C ILE A 71 9.75 -7.80 8.12
N GLY A 72 9.13 -7.72 9.29
CA GLY A 72 8.47 -6.49 9.71
C GLY A 72 9.41 -5.30 9.80
N GLU A 73 10.60 -5.52 10.36
CA GLU A 73 11.56 -4.44 10.51
C GLU A 73 12.12 -3.98 9.17
N ARG A 74 12.39 -4.93 8.27
CA ARG A 74 12.91 -4.57 6.95
C ARG A 74 11.87 -3.84 6.12
N VAL A 75 10.61 -4.28 6.19
CA VAL A 75 9.55 -3.59 5.46
C VAL A 75 9.37 -2.18 5.99
N LYS A 76 9.35 -2.02 7.31
CA LYS A 76 9.21 -0.69 7.90
C LYS A 76 10.37 0.21 7.52
N LYS A 77 11.59 -0.32 7.54
CA LYS A 77 12.75 0.46 7.14
C LYS A 77 12.63 0.92 5.70
N ARG A 78 12.18 0.03 4.82
CA ARG A 78 11.99 0.39 3.41
C ARG A 78 10.91 1.46 3.25
N MET A 79 9.84 1.36 4.02
CA MET A 79 8.79 2.38 3.98
C MET A 79 9.34 3.76 4.37
N LEU A 80 10.19 3.80 5.38
CA LEU A 80 10.83 5.05 5.78
C LEU A 80 11.78 5.59 4.70
N GLU A 81 12.42 4.71 3.94
CA GLU A 81 13.27 5.13 2.83
C GLU A 81 12.43 5.68 1.67
N ILE A 82 11.29 5.06 1.40
CA ILE A 82 10.41 5.49 0.31
C ILE A 82 9.79 6.84 0.63
N GLN A 83 9.29 7.02 1.86
CA GLN A 83 8.66 8.27 2.25
C GLN A 83 8.90 8.50 3.75
N PRO A 84 9.89 9.35 4.10
CA PRO A 84 10.26 9.52 5.51
C PRO A 84 9.33 10.41 6.31
N GLN A 85 8.38 11.09 5.66
CA GLN A 85 7.56 12.08 6.36
C GLN A 85 6.09 11.92 6.02
N ALA A 86 5.25 12.44 6.88
CA ALA A 86 3.81 12.59 6.64
C ALA A 86 3.00 11.30 6.75
N PHE A 87 3.63 10.18 7.12
CA PHE A 87 2.91 8.92 7.25
C PHE A 87 3.30 8.19 8.53
N LYS A 88 2.33 7.47 9.05
CA LYS A 88 2.55 6.48 10.09
C LYS A 88 2.50 5.11 9.41
N PHE A 89 3.43 4.24 9.78
CA PHE A 89 3.54 2.95 9.13
C PHE A 89 3.18 1.83 10.10
N ILE A 90 2.42 0.86 9.58
CA ILE A 90 2.04 -0.31 10.33
C ILE A 90 2.35 -1.51 9.45
N VAL A 91 3.08 -2.47 9.99
CA VAL A 91 3.42 -3.68 9.24
C VAL A 91 2.92 -4.88 10.04
N LEU A 92 2.14 -5.72 9.37
CA LEU A 92 1.60 -6.93 9.95
C LEU A 92 2.10 -8.12 9.14
N THR A 93 2.78 -9.05 9.81
CA THR A 93 3.30 -10.24 9.15
C THR A 93 2.78 -11.48 9.87
N GLN A 94 2.32 -12.44 9.09
CA GLN A 94 1.80 -13.69 9.62
C GLN A 94 2.41 -14.84 8.84
N ILE A 95 2.92 -15.84 9.55
CA ILE A 95 3.50 -17.03 8.94
C ILE A 95 2.81 -18.25 9.55
N ASN A 96 2.30 -19.12 8.69
CA ASN A 96 1.61 -20.33 9.12
C ASN A 96 2.14 -21.54 8.36
N GLU A 97 1.92 -22.69 8.94
CA GLU A 97 2.24 -23.93 8.25
C GLU A 97 1.33 -24.09 7.04
N ASN A 98 1.91 -24.52 5.92
CA ASN A 98 1.14 -24.84 4.73
C ASN A 98 0.78 -26.31 4.74
N ALA A 99 -0.39 -26.63 5.24
CA ALA A 99 -0.87 -27.99 5.35
C ALA A 99 -1.88 -28.33 4.26
N GLY A 100 -1.82 -27.61 3.14
CA GLY A 100 -2.73 -27.85 2.03
C GLY A 100 -4.07 -27.17 2.16
N GLN A 101 -4.28 -26.40 3.24
CA GLN A 101 -5.57 -25.74 3.48
C GLN A 101 -5.85 -24.58 2.53
N GLY A 102 -4.83 -24.10 1.83
CA GLY A 102 -4.95 -22.90 1.05
C GLY A 102 -5.18 -21.70 1.95
N GLY A 103 -4.49 -20.61 1.67
CA GLY A 103 -4.63 -19.42 2.47
C GLY A 103 -5.21 -18.31 1.64
N ARG A 104 -6.14 -17.58 2.24
CA ARG A 104 -6.67 -16.38 1.63
C ARG A 104 -6.83 -15.33 2.70
N ALA A 105 -6.35 -14.14 2.40
CA ALA A 105 -6.49 -13.02 3.32
C ALA A 105 -7.17 -11.89 2.60
N ASP A 106 -8.22 -11.38 3.21
CA ASP A 106 -8.92 -10.21 2.73
C ASP A 106 -8.84 -9.12 3.78
N LEU A 107 -8.79 -7.89 3.31
CA LEU A 107 -8.71 -6.75 4.19
C LEU A 107 -9.87 -5.82 3.87
N VAL A 108 -10.67 -5.54 4.90
CA VAL A 108 -11.76 -4.58 4.77
C VAL A 108 -11.52 -3.46 5.76
N CYS A 109 -11.31 -2.26 5.23
CA CYS A 109 -11.00 -1.10 6.04
C CYS A 109 -11.65 0.13 5.46
N HIS A 110 -11.86 1.13 6.31
CA HIS A 110 -12.21 2.46 5.84
C HIS A 110 -10.90 3.21 5.57
N TRP A 111 -10.74 3.67 4.32
CA TRP A 111 -9.52 4.35 3.90
C TRP A 111 -9.80 5.79 3.54
N GLU A 112 -8.88 6.65 3.89
CA GLU A 112 -8.81 7.97 3.27
C GLU A 112 -8.08 7.83 1.95
N ASP A 113 -8.35 8.73 1.01
CA ASP A 113 -7.72 8.66 -0.30
C ASP A 113 -6.19 8.74 -0.23
N SER A 114 -5.67 9.34 0.83
CA SER A 114 -4.23 9.51 0.99
C SER A 114 -3.56 8.32 1.65
N ASP A 115 -4.33 7.36 2.14
CA ASP A 115 -3.75 6.18 2.77
C ASP A 115 -3.35 5.16 1.72
N ALA A 116 -2.40 4.32 2.05
CA ALA A 116 -1.93 3.30 1.13
C ALA A 116 -1.76 1.98 1.85
N VAL A 117 -1.96 0.90 1.11
CA VAL A 117 -1.76 -0.45 1.62
C VAL A 117 -1.02 -1.26 0.58
N ALA A 118 -0.09 -2.09 1.05
CA ALA A 118 0.62 -3.03 0.20
C ALA A 118 0.54 -4.39 0.86
N GLN A 119 0.21 -5.40 0.09
CA GLN A 119 0.07 -6.76 0.59
C GLN A 119 0.79 -7.72 -0.34
N GLU A 120 1.54 -8.65 0.24
CA GLU A 120 2.19 -9.72 -0.50
C GLU A 120 2.04 -11.02 0.24
N VAL A 121 1.90 -12.09 -0.53
CA VAL A 121 1.78 -13.44 0.00
C VAL A 121 2.90 -14.27 -0.61
N TYR A 122 3.59 -15.02 0.22
CA TYR A 122 4.59 -15.98 -0.21
C TYR A 122 4.23 -17.36 0.33
N ALA A 123 4.32 -18.36 -0.50
CA ALA A 123 4.05 -19.72 -0.07
C ALA A 123 5.05 -20.66 -0.71
N ASN A 124 5.48 -21.65 0.06
CA ASN A 124 6.19 -22.79 -0.48
C ASN A 124 5.50 -24.05 0.04
N ASP A 125 6.14 -25.21 -0.13
CA ASP A 125 5.51 -26.47 0.27
C ASP A 125 5.28 -26.57 1.77
N SER A 126 5.96 -25.77 2.56
CA SER A 126 5.98 -25.93 4.01
C SER A 126 5.30 -24.77 4.75
N ILE A 127 5.36 -23.56 4.22
CA ILE A 127 4.85 -22.37 4.94
C ILE A 127 4.08 -21.46 4.01
N ILE A 128 3.22 -20.65 4.63
CA ILE A 128 2.54 -19.53 3.97
C ILE A 128 2.82 -18.28 4.78
N CYS A 129 3.27 -17.23 4.11
CA CYS A 129 3.53 -15.95 4.75
C CYS A 129 2.66 -14.87 4.11
N ILE A 130 2.00 -14.10 4.94
CA ILE A 130 1.20 -12.96 4.50
C ILE A 130 1.78 -11.73 5.18
N CYS A 131 2.14 -10.73 4.39
CA CYS A 131 2.68 -9.47 4.90
C CYS A 131 1.84 -8.32 4.38
N VAL A 132 1.35 -7.49 5.28
CA VAL A 132 0.54 -6.32 4.94
C VAL A 132 1.17 -5.09 5.55
N ALA A 133 1.35 -4.07 4.73
CA ALA A 133 1.93 -2.82 5.17
C ALA A 133 0.95 -1.68 4.92
N PHE A 134 0.75 -0.85 5.94
CA PHE A 134 -0.16 0.29 5.88
C PHE A 134 0.64 1.57 6.02
N ALA A 135 0.38 2.51 5.12
CA ALA A 135 0.90 3.86 5.24
C ALA A 135 -0.29 4.80 5.45
N VAL A 136 -0.40 5.33 6.66
CA VAL A 136 -1.52 6.17 7.04
C VAL A 136 -1.03 7.60 7.12
N ARG A 137 -1.65 8.49 6.35
CA ARG A 137 -1.24 9.88 6.32
C ARG A 137 -1.55 10.55 7.66
N THR A 138 -0.59 11.29 8.18
CA THR A 138 -0.74 11.95 9.48
C THR A 138 -0.91 13.46 9.39
N ILE A 139 -0.82 14.03 8.20
CA ILE A 139 -1.01 15.48 8.04
C ILE A 139 -1.94 15.81 6.89
#